data_7df671639f402fd935c74aaecd7c9b94
#
_entry.id   7df671639f402fd935c74aaecd7c9b94
#
_cell.length_a   1.000
_cell.length_b   1.000
_cell.length_c   1.000
_cell.angle_alpha   90.00
_cell.angle_beta   90.00
_cell.angle_gamma   90.00
#
_symmetry.space_group_name_H-M   'P 1'
#
loop_
_entity.id
_entity.type
_entity.pdbx_description
1 polymer ?
#
loop_
_entity_poly.entity_id
_entity_poly.type
_entity_poly.pdbx_seq_one_letter_code
_entity_poly.pdbx_strand_id
1 'polypeptide(L)'
;SGGQRQRVAIGRAIVRSPKVLLMDEPLSNLDAKLRNQMRAEIIKLREKIDTTFIYVTHDQVEAMTLGDRIVIMRDGYIQQIGTPQEVFNHPANLFVAGFIGSPQMNFFENSQLTKTADGYTLTVMGETVALTAEQSAKLAAAGVESRSVTAGVRPVHITLGESGIPAEVDVSELMGSELHLHLAANGQDVVAVIPTANIDPGAY
;
A
#
# COMPACT_ATOMS: atom_id res chain seq x y z
N SER A 1 -12.11 -29.61 8.65
CA SER A 1 -11.92 -28.17 8.77
C SER A 1 -11.89 -27.51 7.40
N GLY A 2 -12.13 -26.20 7.34
CA GLY A 2 -12.09 -25.44 6.07
C GLY A 2 -10.76 -25.58 5.35
N GLY A 3 -9.66 -25.47 6.07
CA GLY A 3 -8.32 -25.60 5.49
C GLY A 3 -7.96 -27.00 4.99
N GLN A 4 -8.54 -28.06 5.57
CA GLN A 4 -8.35 -29.41 5.03
C GLN A 4 -9.03 -29.56 3.67
N ARG A 5 -10.26 -29.04 3.53
CA ARG A 5 -10.98 -29.04 2.24
C ARG A 5 -10.24 -28.25 1.20
N GLN A 6 -9.66 -27.08 1.58
CA GLN A 6 -8.88 -26.25 0.69
C GLN A 6 -7.61 -26.95 0.20
N ARG A 7 -6.84 -27.59 1.10
CA ARG A 7 -5.66 -28.38 0.72
C ARG A 7 -6.00 -29.52 -0.24
N VAL A 8 -7.11 -30.21 0.00
CA VAL A 8 -7.59 -31.28 -0.89
C VAL A 8 -7.94 -30.72 -2.27
N ALA A 9 -8.63 -29.56 -2.33
CA ALA A 9 -8.98 -28.93 -3.60
C ALA A 9 -7.74 -28.52 -4.42
N ILE A 10 -6.76 -27.88 -3.76
CA ILE A 10 -5.47 -27.52 -4.37
C ILE A 10 -4.72 -28.78 -4.83
N GLY A 11 -4.62 -29.79 -3.97
CA GLY A 11 -3.97 -31.07 -4.32
C GLY A 11 -4.59 -31.76 -5.53
N ARG A 12 -5.94 -31.80 -5.62
CA ARG A 12 -6.65 -32.33 -6.79
C ARG A 12 -6.34 -31.59 -8.09
N ALA A 13 -6.18 -30.27 -8.02
CA ALA A 13 -5.86 -29.48 -9.19
C ALA A 13 -4.42 -29.74 -9.67
N ILE A 14 -3.47 -29.86 -8.73
CA ILE A 14 -2.03 -30.06 -9.03
C ILE A 14 -1.74 -31.44 -9.60
N VAL A 15 -2.38 -32.51 -9.11
CA VAL A 15 -2.17 -33.89 -9.59
C VAL A 15 -2.39 -34.01 -11.11
N ARG A 16 -3.15 -33.12 -11.70
CA ARG A 16 -3.38 -33.04 -13.15
C ARG A 16 -2.24 -32.41 -13.93
N SER A 17 -1.18 -31.94 -13.26
CA SER A 17 -0.05 -31.20 -13.86
C SER A 17 -0.50 -30.09 -14.81
N PRO A 18 -1.34 -29.15 -14.35
CA PRO A 18 -1.90 -28.12 -15.21
C PRO A 18 -0.82 -27.11 -15.61
N LYS A 19 -0.91 -26.56 -16.82
CA LYS A 19 -0.08 -25.42 -17.22
C LYS A 19 -0.48 -24.13 -16.53
N VAL A 20 -1.75 -23.99 -16.15
CA VAL A 20 -2.31 -22.84 -15.45
C VAL A 20 -3.20 -23.32 -14.30
N LEU A 21 -2.98 -22.80 -13.12
CA LEU A 21 -3.78 -23.05 -11.92
C LEU A 21 -4.58 -21.79 -11.58
N LEU A 22 -5.91 -21.90 -11.60
CA LEU A 22 -6.80 -20.79 -11.27
C LEU A 22 -7.26 -20.94 -9.82
N MET A 23 -7.07 -19.90 -9.01
CA MET A 23 -7.50 -19.84 -7.62
C MET A 23 -8.35 -18.58 -7.43
N ASP A 24 -9.60 -18.77 -7.09
CA ASP A 24 -10.56 -17.70 -6.82
C ASP A 24 -10.81 -17.62 -5.32
N GLU A 25 -10.31 -16.56 -4.69
CA GLU A 25 -10.38 -16.28 -3.25
C GLU A 25 -10.12 -17.52 -2.35
N PRO A 26 -9.03 -18.26 -2.56
CA PRO A 26 -8.85 -19.56 -1.94
C PRO A 26 -8.68 -19.52 -0.42
N LEU A 27 -8.37 -18.37 0.18
CA LEU A 27 -8.13 -18.25 1.61
C LEU A 27 -9.17 -17.41 2.35
N SER A 28 -10.20 -16.89 1.66
CA SER A 28 -11.18 -15.94 2.21
C SER A 28 -11.96 -16.50 3.42
N ASN A 29 -12.26 -17.80 3.44
CA ASN A 29 -13.06 -18.47 4.47
C ASN A 29 -12.21 -19.09 5.61
N LEU A 30 -10.93 -18.72 5.73
CA LEU A 30 -10.04 -19.26 6.75
C LEU A 30 -9.80 -18.25 7.87
N ASP A 31 -9.63 -18.73 9.10
CA ASP A 31 -9.15 -17.91 10.21
C ASP A 31 -7.72 -17.41 9.96
N ALA A 32 -7.31 -16.36 10.66
CA ALA A 32 -6.04 -15.68 10.44
C ALA A 32 -4.81 -16.62 10.56
N LYS A 33 -4.81 -17.52 11.54
CA LYS A 33 -3.71 -18.47 11.75
C LYS A 33 -3.60 -19.45 10.58
N LEU A 34 -4.75 -20.02 10.17
CA LEU A 34 -4.78 -20.98 9.08
C LEU A 34 -4.51 -20.31 7.73
N ARG A 35 -4.97 -19.06 7.52
CA ARG A 35 -4.68 -18.26 6.34
C ARG A 35 -3.17 -18.04 6.19
N ASN A 36 -2.48 -17.64 7.27
CA ASN A 36 -1.03 -17.47 7.26
C ASN A 36 -0.27 -18.78 6.94
N GLN A 37 -0.72 -19.91 7.50
CA GLN A 37 -0.13 -21.21 7.18
C GLN A 37 -0.33 -21.60 5.73
N MET A 38 -1.56 -21.45 5.21
CA MET A 38 -1.87 -21.79 3.82
C MET A 38 -1.15 -20.90 2.82
N ARG A 39 -0.99 -19.60 3.13
CA ARG A 39 -0.20 -18.68 2.30
C ARG A 39 1.25 -19.16 2.17
N ALA A 40 1.89 -19.55 3.29
CA ALA A 40 3.23 -20.10 3.27
C ALA A 40 3.32 -21.42 2.48
N GLU A 41 2.30 -22.29 2.57
CA GLU A 41 2.23 -23.52 1.78
C GLU A 41 2.10 -23.22 0.26
N ILE A 42 1.30 -22.23 -0.13
CA ILE A 42 1.16 -21.82 -1.53
C ILE A 42 2.48 -21.26 -2.09
N ILE A 43 3.22 -20.45 -1.31
CA ILE A 43 4.55 -19.97 -1.70
C ILE A 43 5.49 -21.14 -1.98
N LYS A 44 5.61 -22.08 -1.05
CA LYS A 44 6.47 -23.28 -1.21
C LYS A 44 6.04 -24.15 -2.40
N LEU A 45 4.74 -24.22 -2.65
CA LEU A 45 4.20 -24.97 -3.76
C LEU A 45 4.59 -24.34 -5.09
N ARG A 46 4.44 -23.02 -5.21
CA ARG A 46 4.81 -22.25 -6.41
C ARG A 46 6.28 -22.43 -6.78
N GLU A 47 7.18 -22.53 -5.78
CA GLU A 47 8.60 -22.79 -6.00
C GLU A 47 8.89 -24.19 -6.52
N LYS A 48 8.01 -25.15 -6.26
CA LYS A 48 8.22 -26.56 -6.59
C LYS A 48 7.63 -27.00 -7.92
N ILE A 49 6.65 -26.28 -8.44
CA ILE A 49 5.93 -26.67 -9.64
C ILE A 49 6.06 -25.60 -10.70
N ASP A 50 6.36 -26.03 -11.93
CA ASP A 50 6.42 -25.16 -13.11
C ASP A 50 5.01 -24.96 -13.69
N THR A 51 4.22 -24.14 -13.01
CA THR A 51 2.82 -23.85 -13.36
C THR A 51 2.54 -22.35 -13.18
N THR A 52 1.85 -21.76 -14.12
CA THR A 52 1.37 -20.37 -13.96
C THR A 52 0.19 -20.34 -13.01
N PHE A 53 0.28 -19.52 -11.96
CA PHE A 53 -0.80 -19.30 -11.02
C PHE A 53 -1.56 -18.02 -11.38
N ILE A 54 -2.88 -18.10 -11.52
CA ILE A 54 -3.76 -16.94 -11.54
C ILE A 54 -4.54 -16.97 -10.22
N TYR A 55 -4.28 -15.98 -9.39
CA TYR A 55 -4.79 -15.90 -8.03
C TYR A 55 -5.65 -14.66 -7.87
N VAL A 56 -6.93 -14.85 -7.62
CA VAL A 56 -7.88 -13.76 -7.35
C VAL A 56 -8.06 -13.62 -5.85
N THR A 57 -7.92 -12.41 -5.35
CA THR A 57 -8.12 -12.07 -3.93
C THR A 57 -8.51 -10.61 -3.76
N HIS A 58 -9.23 -10.30 -2.69
CA HIS A 58 -9.44 -8.95 -2.20
C HIS A 58 -8.49 -8.60 -1.04
N ASP A 59 -7.67 -9.55 -0.58
CA ASP A 59 -6.69 -9.34 0.49
C ASP A 59 -5.36 -8.83 -0.11
N GLN A 60 -5.00 -7.60 0.24
CA GLN A 60 -3.77 -6.94 -0.25
C GLN A 60 -2.52 -7.68 0.21
N VAL A 61 -2.51 -8.25 1.42
CA VAL A 61 -1.35 -9.00 1.94
C VAL A 61 -1.12 -10.26 1.12
N GLU A 62 -2.20 -10.95 0.71
CA GLU A 62 -2.09 -12.09 -0.20
C GLU A 62 -1.52 -11.66 -1.55
N ALA A 63 -2.09 -10.62 -2.16
CA ALA A 63 -1.63 -10.12 -3.46
C ALA A 63 -0.15 -9.69 -3.43
N MET A 64 0.26 -8.93 -2.41
CA MET A 64 1.62 -8.42 -2.25
C MET A 64 2.65 -9.51 -1.94
N THR A 65 2.25 -10.61 -1.29
CA THR A 65 3.17 -11.68 -0.86
C THR A 65 3.22 -12.87 -1.80
N LEU A 66 2.12 -13.15 -2.50
CA LEU A 66 2.00 -14.30 -3.40
C LEU A 66 2.30 -13.96 -4.86
N GLY A 67 2.03 -12.72 -5.29
CA GLY A 67 2.13 -12.33 -6.69
C GLY A 67 3.55 -11.94 -7.11
N ASP A 68 4.03 -12.44 -8.24
CA ASP A 68 5.17 -11.85 -8.96
C ASP A 68 4.72 -10.61 -9.72
N ARG A 69 3.47 -10.62 -10.17
CA ARG A 69 2.77 -9.51 -10.81
C ARG A 69 1.37 -9.37 -10.23
N ILE A 70 0.97 -8.14 -9.97
CA ILE A 70 -0.37 -7.78 -9.49
C ILE A 70 -1.12 -7.08 -10.63
N VAL A 71 -2.36 -7.48 -10.83
CA VAL A 71 -3.32 -6.79 -11.71
C VAL A 71 -4.37 -6.14 -10.83
N ILE A 72 -4.37 -4.83 -10.76
CA ILE A 72 -5.37 -4.05 -10.00
C ILE A 72 -6.52 -3.73 -10.94
N MET A 73 -7.73 -4.07 -10.54
CA MET A 73 -8.94 -3.87 -11.32
C MET A 73 -9.96 -3.02 -10.57
N ARG A 74 -10.72 -2.22 -11.33
CA ARG A 74 -11.89 -1.48 -10.84
C ARG A 74 -12.96 -1.48 -11.91
N ASP A 75 -14.17 -1.85 -11.55
CA ASP A 75 -15.35 -1.83 -12.44
C ASP A 75 -15.11 -2.57 -13.77
N GLY A 76 -14.39 -3.70 -13.72
CA GLY A 76 -14.04 -4.50 -14.91
C GLY A 76 -12.84 -3.98 -15.71
N TYR A 77 -12.26 -2.83 -15.36
CA TYR A 77 -11.12 -2.24 -16.06
C TYR A 77 -9.82 -2.43 -15.28
N ILE A 78 -8.76 -2.75 -16.01
CA ILE A 78 -7.40 -2.81 -15.45
C ILE A 78 -6.93 -1.38 -15.16
N GLN A 79 -6.54 -1.13 -13.92
CA GLN A 79 -6.01 0.14 -13.46
C GLN A 79 -4.48 0.18 -13.52
N GLN A 80 -3.83 -0.92 -13.15
CA GLN A 80 -2.38 -1.08 -13.21
C GLN A 80 -2.01 -2.55 -13.22
N ILE A 81 -0.90 -2.86 -13.90
CA ILE A 81 -0.20 -4.14 -13.84
C ILE A 81 1.26 -3.85 -13.47
N GLY A 82 1.78 -4.55 -12.47
CA GLY A 82 3.16 -4.37 -12.04
C GLY A 82 3.58 -5.38 -11.00
N THR A 83 4.84 -5.37 -10.61
CA THR A 83 5.32 -6.09 -9.42
C THR A 83 4.71 -5.48 -8.16
N PRO A 84 4.68 -6.20 -7.03
CA PRO A 84 4.22 -5.64 -5.75
C PRO A 84 4.88 -4.30 -5.40
N GLN A 85 6.19 -4.17 -5.59
CA GLN A 85 6.92 -2.93 -5.32
C GLN A 85 6.55 -1.79 -6.28
N GLU A 86 6.37 -2.08 -7.57
CA GLU A 86 5.98 -1.06 -8.55
C GLU A 86 4.59 -0.50 -8.24
N VAL A 87 3.59 -1.35 -7.96
CA VAL A 87 2.24 -0.86 -7.66
C VAL A 87 2.16 -0.09 -6.34
N PHE A 88 3.02 -0.42 -5.37
CA PHE A 88 3.09 0.30 -4.09
C PHE A 88 3.84 1.63 -4.20
N ASN A 89 5.01 1.63 -4.86
CA ASN A 89 5.89 2.81 -4.91
C ASN A 89 5.54 3.76 -6.06
N HIS A 90 4.98 3.23 -7.16
CA HIS A 90 4.67 3.99 -8.38
C HIS A 90 3.23 3.74 -8.83
N PRO A 91 2.23 4.11 -8.03
CA PRO A 91 0.83 3.93 -8.41
C PRO A 91 0.50 4.77 -9.66
N ALA A 92 -0.20 4.16 -10.61
CA ALA A 92 -0.53 4.78 -11.89
C ALA A 92 -1.59 5.88 -11.78
N ASN A 93 -2.42 5.83 -10.74
CA ASN A 93 -3.48 6.81 -10.50
C ASN A 93 -3.87 6.86 -9.02
N LEU A 94 -4.73 7.82 -8.65
CA LEU A 94 -5.20 8.02 -7.27
C LEU A 94 -5.93 6.79 -6.72
N PHE A 95 -6.67 6.07 -7.56
CA PHE A 95 -7.35 4.85 -7.11
C PHE A 95 -6.34 3.79 -6.64
N VAL A 96 -5.33 3.51 -7.45
CA VAL A 96 -4.29 2.54 -7.09
C VAL A 96 -3.54 2.99 -5.84
N ALA A 97 -3.18 4.28 -5.76
CA ALA A 97 -2.48 4.86 -4.61
C ALA A 97 -3.26 4.70 -3.30
N GLY A 98 -4.57 4.91 -3.32
CA GLY A 98 -5.44 4.74 -2.16
C GLY A 98 -5.84 3.29 -1.90
N PHE A 99 -5.88 2.46 -2.95
CA PHE A 99 -6.28 1.06 -2.80
C PHE A 99 -5.15 0.20 -2.22
N ILE A 100 -3.89 0.44 -2.58
CA ILE A 100 -2.74 -0.34 -2.12
C ILE A 100 -2.11 0.31 -0.88
N GLY A 101 -2.00 -0.48 0.17
CA GLY A 101 -1.42 -0.09 1.47
C GLY A 101 -2.46 -0.13 2.59
N SER A 102 -2.01 -0.53 3.77
CA SER A 102 -2.83 -0.55 5.00
C SER A 102 -1.98 0.02 6.14
N PRO A 103 -2.37 1.16 6.71
CA PRO A 103 -3.45 2.06 6.30
C PRO A 103 -3.27 2.64 4.90
N GLN A 104 -4.37 3.18 4.33
CA GLN A 104 -4.37 3.79 3.01
C GLN A 104 -3.50 5.06 2.96
N MET A 105 -3.11 5.48 1.75
CA MET A 105 -2.40 6.74 1.54
C MET A 105 -3.27 7.93 1.94
N ASN A 106 -2.68 8.90 2.66
CA ASN A 106 -3.30 10.19 2.89
C ASN A 106 -3.27 11.01 1.60
N PHE A 107 -4.38 11.67 1.25
CA PHE A 107 -4.46 12.57 0.11
C PHE A 107 -4.78 13.98 0.57
N PHE A 108 -4.01 14.94 0.07
CA PHE A 108 -4.15 16.36 0.34
C PHE A 108 -4.54 17.07 -0.96
N GLU A 109 -5.82 17.29 -1.13
CA GLU A 109 -6.36 18.00 -2.28
C GLU A 109 -5.96 19.47 -2.26
N ASN A 110 -5.97 20.11 -3.42
CA ASN A 110 -5.64 21.54 -3.59
C ASN A 110 -4.24 21.94 -3.09
N SER A 111 -3.31 20.99 -2.98
CA SER A 111 -1.90 21.29 -2.75
C SER A 111 -1.33 22.07 -3.94
N GLN A 112 -0.34 22.96 -3.68
CA GLN A 112 0.26 23.78 -4.72
C GLN A 112 1.66 23.30 -5.06
N LEU A 113 1.83 22.80 -6.27
CA LEU A 113 3.15 22.50 -6.83
C LEU A 113 3.68 23.75 -7.51
N THR A 114 4.85 24.21 -7.09
CA THR A 114 5.48 25.42 -7.65
C THR A 114 6.85 25.07 -8.21
N LYS A 115 7.07 25.40 -9.48
CA LYS A 115 8.38 25.30 -10.14
C LYS A 115 9.22 26.49 -9.73
N THR A 116 10.45 26.26 -9.29
CA THR A 116 11.41 27.26 -8.85
C THR A 116 12.68 27.17 -9.69
N ALA A 117 13.63 28.10 -9.49
CA ALA A 117 14.92 28.06 -10.17
C ALA A 117 15.73 26.78 -9.82
N ASP A 118 15.58 26.29 -8.58
CA ASP A 118 16.36 25.18 -8.03
C ASP A 118 15.61 23.83 -8.04
N GLY A 119 14.41 23.77 -8.64
CA GLY A 119 13.60 22.55 -8.68
C GLY A 119 12.12 22.81 -8.47
N TYR A 120 11.49 22.06 -7.55
CA TYR A 120 10.06 22.19 -7.24
C TYR A 120 9.84 22.25 -5.74
N THR A 121 8.82 23.00 -5.34
CA THR A 121 8.28 23.00 -3.98
C THR A 121 6.83 22.55 -3.99
N LEU A 122 6.40 21.95 -2.89
CA LEU A 122 5.02 21.52 -2.68
C LEU A 122 4.50 22.19 -1.40
N THR A 123 3.40 22.94 -1.54
CA THR A 123 2.70 23.50 -0.38
C THR A 123 1.50 22.64 -0.07
N VAL A 124 1.46 22.09 1.14
CA VAL A 124 0.40 21.24 1.68
C VAL A 124 -0.07 21.85 2.98
N MET A 125 -1.35 22.11 3.12
CA MET A 125 -1.98 22.69 4.34
C MET A 125 -1.29 23.97 4.85
N GLY A 126 -0.74 24.77 3.95
CA GLY A 126 -0.04 26.02 4.28
C GLY A 126 1.48 25.86 4.50
N GLU A 127 1.97 24.65 4.70
CA GLU A 127 3.40 24.36 4.85
C GLU A 127 4.02 24.03 3.50
N THR A 128 5.21 24.64 3.24
CA THR A 128 5.92 24.46 1.97
C THR A 128 7.19 23.65 2.19
N VAL A 129 7.31 22.57 1.42
CA VAL A 129 8.47 21.69 1.43
C VAL A 129 9.14 21.68 0.06
N ALA A 130 10.47 21.65 0.02
CA ALA A 130 11.21 21.41 -1.20
C ALA A 130 11.12 19.91 -1.58
N LEU A 131 10.85 19.64 -2.85
CA LEU A 131 10.93 18.27 -3.35
C LEU A 131 12.39 17.84 -3.50
N THR A 132 12.63 16.54 -3.39
CA THR A 132 13.98 15.99 -3.59
C THR A 132 14.48 16.25 -5.00
N ALA A 133 15.80 16.22 -5.19
CA ALA A 133 16.40 16.39 -6.52
C ALA A 133 15.87 15.36 -7.54
N GLU A 134 15.63 14.12 -7.09
CA GLU A 134 15.06 13.05 -7.93
C GLU A 134 13.62 13.36 -8.35
N GLN A 135 12.76 13.77 -7.39
CA GLN A 135 11.38 14.15 -7.67
C GLN A 135 11.33 15.36 -8.61
N SER A 136 12.14 16.39 -8.34
CA SER A 136 12.23 17.59 -9.17
C SER A 136 12.70 17.26 -10.59
N ALA A 137 13.67 16.35 -10.75
CA ALA A 137 14.15 15.93 -12.07
C ALA A 137 13.07 15.18 -12.86
N LYS A 138 12.28 14.30 -12.20
CA LYS A 138 11.15 13.60 -12.84
C LYS A 138 10.08 14.56 -13.33
N LEU A 139 9.71 15.56 -12.51
CA LEU A 139 8.71 16.57 -12.87
C LEU A 139 9.21 17.47 -14.02
N ALA A 140 10.49 17.87 -13.97
CA ALA A 140 11.11 18.66 -15.04
C ALA A 140 11.15 17.89 -16.36
N ALA A 141 11.56 16.61 -16.33
CA ALA A 141 11.58 15.74 -17.51
C ALA A 141 10.18 15.55 -18.12
N ALA A 142 9.15 15.54 -17.29
CA ALA A 142 7.75 15.47 -17.72
C ALA A 142 7.18 16.84 -18.14
N GLY A 143 7.96 17.94 -18.11
CA GLY A 143 7.52 19.27 -18.48
C GLY A 143 6.43 19.85 -17.57
N VAL A 144 6.38 19.45 -16.31
CA VAL A 144 5.35 19.87 -15.38
C VAL A 144 5.58 21.32 -14.98
N GLU A 145 4.56 22.16 -15.13
CA GLU A 145 4.55 23.56 -14.68
C GLU A 145 3.84 23.71 -13.32
N SER A 146 3.98 24.88 -12.70
CA SER A 146 3.29 25.20 -11.44
C SER A 146 1.78 25.03 -11.58
N ARG A 147 1.16 24.31 -10.66
CA ARG A 147 -0.27 23.97 -10.71
C ARG A 147 -0.79 23.44 -9.37
N SER A 148 -2.11 23.45 -9.22
CA SER A 148 -2.76 22.72 -8.15
C SER A 148 -2.71 21.22 -8.43
N VAL A 149 -2.44 20.43 -7.38
CA VAL A 149 -2.31 18.97 -7.44
C VAL A 149 -2.96 18.33 -6.21
N THR A 150 -3.21 17.04 -6.29
CA THR A 150 -3.45 16.21 -5.09
C THR A 150 -2.12 15.60 -4.66
N ALA A 151 -1.65 15.95 -3.48
CA ALA A 151 -0.46 15.32 -2.89
C ALA A 151 -0.86 14.05 -2.14
N GLY A 152 -0.06 12.99 -2.27
CA GLY A 152 -0.26 11.73 -1.57
C GLY A 152 0.93 11.41 -0.66
N VAL A 153 0.67 11.03 0.59
CA VAL A 153 1.71 10.62 1.55
C VAL A 153 1.30 9.31 2.23
N ARG A 154 2.17 8.32 2.18
CA ARG A 154 1.95 7.07 2.92
C ARG A 154 2.02 7.31 4.43
N PRO A 155 1.14 6.69 5.24
CA PRO A 155 1.17 6.82 6.70
C PRO A 155 2.53 6.55 7.35
N VAL A 156 3.28 5.59 6.80
CA VAL A 156 4.63 5.22 7.27
C VAL A 156 5.72 6.26 6.96
N HIS A 157 5.42 7.24 6.11
CA HIS A 157 6.34 8.33 5.76
C HIS A 157 6.05 9.63 6.50
N ILE A 158 5.04 9.64 7.37
CA ILE A 158 4.77 10.77 8.26
C ILE A 158 5.61 10.61 9.52
N THR A 159 6.29 11.65 9.89
CA THR A 159 7.12 11.71 11.11
C THR A 159 6.57 12.77 12.06
N LEU A 160 6.65 12.50 13.36
CA LEU A 160 6.35 13.48 14.38
C LEU A 160 7.56 14.40 14.60
N GLY A 161 7.31 15.68 14.86
CA GLY A 161 8.37 16.67 15.07
C GLY A 161 7.84 17.92 15.75
N GLU A 162 8.75 18.80 16.13
CA GLU A 162 8.40 20.10 16.75
C GLU A 162 8.03 21.16 15.70
N SER A 163 8.19 20.86 14.41
CA SER A 163 7.90 21.75 13.30
C SER A 163 7.15 21.01 12.18
N GLY A 164 6.42 21.74 11.37
CA GLY A 164 5.63 21.22 10.26
C GLY A 164 4.14 21.52 10.45
N ILE A 165 3.29 20.68 9.91
CA ILE A 165 1.82 20.85 9.97
C ILE A 165 1.33 20.54 11.38
N PRO A 166 0.74 21.51 12.11
CA PRO A 166 0.14 21.26 13.43
C PRO A 166 -1.01 20.26 13.30
N ALA A 167 -1.04 19.28 14.20
CA ALA A 167 -2.10 18.28 14.24
C ALA A 167 -2.41 17.89 15.69
N GLU A 168 -3.68 17.56 15.93
CA GLU A 168 -4.15 17.01 17.20
C GLU A 168 -4.36 15.50 17.04
N VAL A 169 -4.02 14.73 18.06
CA VAL A 169 -4.25 13.29 18.07
C VAL A 169 -5.69 13.03 18.50
N ASP A 170 -6.51 12.51 17.59
CA ASP A 170 -7.89 12.12 17.89
C ASP A 170 -7.94 10.71 18.50
N VAL A 171 -7.24 9.75 17.88
CA VAL A 171 -7.20 8.36 18.31
C VAL A 171 -5.79 7.81 18.15
N SER A 172 -5.36 7.00 19.11
CA SER A 172 -4.13 6.22 19.01
C SER A 172 -4.44 4.73 19.14
N GLU A 173 -3.96 3.92 18.19
CA GLU A 173 -4.16 2.46 18.17
C GLU A 173 -2.81 1.76 18.26
N LEU A 174 -2.53 1.11 19.39
CA LEU A 174 -1.31 0.35 19.58
C LEU A 174 -1.42 -1.03 18.92
N MET A 175 -0.72 -1.20 17.80
CA MET A 175 -0.70 -2.42 17.00
C MET A 175 0.54 -3.31 17.28
N GLY A 176 1.00 -3.33 18.53
CA GLY A 176 2.18 -4.09 18.96
C GLY A 176 3.49 -3.35 18.66
N SER A 177 4.07 -3.53 17.50
CA SER A 177 5.32 -2.86 17.08
C SER A 177 5.12 -1.48 16.47
N GLU A 178 3.88 -1.10 16.20
CA GLU A 178 3.51 0.15 15.54
C GLU A 178 2.37 0.83 16.31
N LEU A 179 2.39 2.16 16.30
CA LEU A 179 1.31 3.01 16.77
C LEU A 179 0.67 3.68 15.57
N HIS A 180 -0.61 3.43 15.34
CA HIS A 180 -1.40 4.11 14.34
C HIS A 180 -2.04 5.33 14.99
N LEU A 181 -1.73 6.50 14.49
CA LEU A 181 -2.28 7.77 14.95
C LEU A 181 -3.27 8.31 13.94
N HIS A 182 -4.48 8.56 14.38
CA HIS A 182 -5.48 9.34 13.66
C HIS A 182 -5.36 10.78 14.12
N LEU A 183 -5.04 11.67 13.21
CA LEU A 183 -4.67 13.05 13.47
C LEU A 183 -5.68 13.98 12.79
N ALA A 184 -6.15 15.00 13.51
CA ALA A 184 -6.87 16.12 12.92
C ALA A 184 -5.86 17.23 12.57
N ALA A 185 -5.67 17.50 11.27
CA ALA A 185 -4.79 18.54 10.77
C ALA A 185 -5.56 19.48 9.83
N ASN A 186 -5.72 20.75 10.22
CA ASN A 186 -6.49 21.75 9.47
C ASN A 186 -7.89 21.28 9.01
N GLY A 187 -8.58 20.50 9.87
CA GLY A 187 -9.93 19.96 9.60
C GLY A 187 -9.95 18.77 8.64
N GLN A 188 -8.81 18.14 8.40
CA GLN A 188 -8.66 16.95 7.57
C GLN A 188 -8.11 15.80 8.43
N ASP A 189 -8.65 14.60 8.23
CA ASP A 189 -8.14 13.39 8.89
C ASP A 189 -6.86 12.91 8.21
N VAL A 190 -5.84 12.66 9.00
CA VAL A 190 -4.53 12.17 8.55
C VAL A 190 -4.14 10.96 9.40
N VAL A 191 -3.71 9.89 8.77
CA VAL A 191 -3.20 8.70 9.47
C VAL A 191 -1.68 8.66 9.39
N ALA A 192 -1.02 8.51 10.54
CA ALA A 192 0.41 8.26 10.65
C ALA A 192 0.67 6.91 11.29
N VAL A 193 1.73 6.22 10.85
CA VAL A 193 2.19 4.95 11.43
C VAL A 193 3.60 5.14 11.98
N ILE A 194 3.73 5.05 13.28
CA ILE A 194 4.98 5.33 13.98
C ILE A 194 5.48 4.03 14.64
N PRO A 195 6.72 3.60 14.40
CA PRO A 195 7.31 2.48 15.14
C PRO A 195 7.35 2.75 16.65
N THR A 196 6.89 1.82 17.47
CA THR A 196 6.85 1.99 18.94
C THR A 196 8.23 2.19 19.55
N ALA A 197 9.30 1.72 18.91
CA ALA A 197 10.68 1.98 19.31
C ALA A 197 11.08 3.47 19.28
N ASN A 198 10.33 4.30 18.57
CA ASN A 198 10.56 5.74 18.42
C ASN A 198 9.67 6.59 19.33
N ILE A 199 8.94 5.96 20.25
CA ILE A 199 7.97 6.64 21.14
C ILE A 199 8.42 6.45 22.58
N ASP A 200 8.36 7.52 23.37
CA ASP A 200 8.58 7.45 24.81
C ASP A 200 7.53 6.53 25.46
N PRO A 201 7.91 5.51 26.28
CA PRO A 201 6.98 4.57 26.89
C PRO A 201 5.88 5.21 27.79
N GLY A 202 5.98 6.49 28.08
CA GLY A 202 4.96 7.24 28.83
C GLY A 202 4.00 8.08 27.98
N ALA A 203 4.08 8.00 26.65
CA ALA A 203 3.37 8.88 25.73
C ALA A 203 2.05 8.31 25.15
N TYR A 204 1.57 7.11 25.63
CA TYR A 204 0.29 6.50 25.20
C TYR A 204 -0.63 6.14 26.35
#